data_cb1eb092d29b68b5d21213918dd285a2
#
_entry.id   cb1eb092d29b68b5d21213918dd285a2
#
_cell.length_a   1.000
_cell.length_b   1.000
_cell.length_c   1.000
_cell.angle_alpha   90.00
_cell.angle_beta   90.00
_cell.angle_gamma   90.00
#
_symmetry.space_group_name_H-M   'P 1'
#
loop_
_entity.id
_entity.type
_entity.pdbx_description
1 polymer ?
#
loop_
_entity_poly.entity_id
_entity_poly.type
_entity_poly.pdbx_seq_one_letter_code
_entity_poly.pdbx_strand_id
1 'polypeptide(L)'
;MSQPNTVSLYRWDELALEKVTEMISRKIVTGEREMLAQIYLKKGALVPMHNHESEQMTYVLQGALKFLIAGEEITVREGEVLHIPSWVEHQAEALDDTFELDLFAPIRQDWLDHTDAYFHRK
;
A
#
# COMPACT_ATOMS: atom_id res chain seq x y z
N MET A 1 8.38 -13.58 -19.43
CA MET A 1 7.15 -14.17 -18.88
C MET A 1 7.50 -15.19 -17.80
N SER A 2 6.96 -15.00 -16.63
CA SER A 2 7.21 -15.95 -15.54
C SER A 2 6.47 -17.25 -15.81
N GLN A 3 7.10 -18.37 -15.48
CA GLN A 3 6.45 -19.68 -15.57
C GLN A 3 5.65 -19.92 -14.29
N PRO A 4 4.41 -20.49 -14.37
CA PRO A 4 3.54 -20.66 -13.21
C PRO A 4 4.17 -21.46 -12.06
N ASN A 5 5.12 -22.33 -12.36
CA ASN A 5 5.73 -23.19 -11.35
C ASN A 5 7.11 -22.71 -10.90
N THR A 6 7.53 -21.53 -11.34
CA THR A 6 8.84 -20.99 -10.96
C THR A 6 8.77 -20.37 -9.57
N VAL A 7 9.64 -20.85 -8.68
CA VAL A 7 9.77 -20.25 -7.34
C VAL A 7 10.77 -19.10 -7.44
N SER A 8 10.42 -17.98 -6.83
CA SER A 8 11.27 -16.78 -6.82
C SER A 8 11.51 -16.33 -5.39
N LEU A 9 12.75 -15.98 -5.07
CA LEU A 9 13.12 -15.43 -3.78
C LEU A 9 13.48 -13.97 -3.95
N TYR A 10 12.86 -13.11 -3.14
CA TYR A 10 13.13 -11.67 -3.17
C TYR A 10 13.70 -11.24 -1.82
N ARG A 11 14.63 -10.29 -1.85
CA ARG A 11 15.14 -9.63 -0.66
C ARG A 11 14.80 -8.15 -0.75
N TRP A 12 14.18 -7.62 0.29
CA TRP A 12 13.75 -6.22 0.30
C TRP A 12 14.91 -5.26 0.09
N ASP A 13 16.08 -5.55 0.65
CA ASP A 13 17.24 -4.68 0.53
C ASP A 13 17.86 -4.64 -0.87
N GLU A 14 17.47 -5.58 -1.72
CA GLU A 14 17.93 -5.63 -3.11
C GLU A 14 16.93 -4.98 -4.07
N LEU A 15 15.75 -4.61 -3.60
CA LEU A 15 14.72 -4.03 -4.43
C LEU A 15 14.83 -2.51 -4.44
N ALA A 16 14.54 -1.93 -5.61
CA ALA A 16 14.58 -0.48 -5.78
C ALA A 16 13.46 0.20 -4.98
N LEU A 17 13.82 1.27 -4.27
CA LEU A 17 12.84 2.12 -3.61
C LEU A 17 12.27 3.09 -4.64
N GLU A 18 10.95 3.04 -4.81
CA GLU A 18 10.24 3.96 -5.69
C GLU A 18 9.73 5.15 -4.87
N LYS A 19 10.11 6.35 -5.27
CA LYS A 19 9.59 7.57 -4.66
C LYS A 19 8.28 7.92 -5.35
N VAL A 20 7.17 7.79 -4.62
CA VAL A 20 5.83 8.06 -5.16
C VAL A 20 5.51 9.55 -5.07
N THR A 21 5.78 10.14 -3.88
CA THR A 21 5.67 11.58 -3.63
C THR A 21 6.85 11.99 -2.76
N GLU A 22 6.94 13.27 -2.40
CA GLU A 22 7.97 13.73 -1.44
C GLU A 22 7.86 13.04 -0.09
N MET A 23 6.67 12.53 0.26
CA MET A 23 6.41 11.96 1.58
C MET A 23 6.17 10.46 1.57
N ILE A 24 6.05 9.84 0.39
CA ILE A 24 5.68 8.42 0.27
C ILE A 24 6.64 7.72 -0.67
N SER A 25 7.20 6.59 -0.19
CA SER A 25 8.07 5.71 -0.98
C SER A 25 7.61 4.28 -0.80
N ARG A 26 7.91 3.42 -1.77
CA ARG A 26 7.48 2.02 -1.71
C ARG A 26 8.44 1.07 -2.41
N LYS A 27 8.40 -0.19 -1.98
CA LYS A 27 9.06 -1.32 -2.65
C LYS A 27 7.98 -2.37 -2.89
N ILE A 28 8.01 -3.00 -4.06
CA ILE A 28 6.96 -3.92 -4.49
C ILE A 28 7.54 -5.28 -4.86
N VAL A 29 6.90 -6.35 -4.35
CA VAL A 29 7.08 -7.70 -4.82
C VAL A 29 5.74 -8.16 -5.37
N THR A 30 5.70 -8.57 -6.64
CA THR A 30 4.46 -9.01 -7.26
C THR A 30 4.54 -10.46 -7.70
N GLY A 31 3.49 -11.24 -7.40
CA GLY A 31 3.23 -12.52 -7.99
C GLY A 31 2.25 -12.37 -9.14
N GLU A 32 1.59 -13.46 -9.50
CA GLU A 32 0.56 -13.44 -10.55
C GLU A 32 -0.77 -12.91 -10.04
N ARG A 33 -1.14 -13.26 -8.80
CA ARG A 33 -2.46 -12.97 -8.24
C ARG A 33 -2.42 -12.06 -7.04
N GLU A 34 -1.24 -11.88 -6.44
CA GLU A 34 -1.09 -11.09 -5.23
C GLU A 34 0.16 -10.24 -5.31
N MET A 35 0.12 -9.13 -4.62
CA MET A 35 1.22 -8.17 -4.56
C MET A 35 1.47 -7.79 -3.12
N LEU A 36 2.74 -7.75 -2.73
CA LEU A 36 3.16 -7.33 -1.40
C LEU A 36 4.00 -6.06 -1.56
N ALA A 37 3.65 -5.03 -0.82
CA ALA A 37 4.36 -3.76 -0.87
C ALA A 37 4.81 -3.31 0.51
N GLN A 38 6.06 -2.89 0.62
CA GLN A 38 6.53 -2.11 1.77
C GLN A 38 6.35 -0.65 1.45
N ILE A 39 5.68 0.09 2.33
CA ILE A 39 5.39 1.51 2.11
C ILE A 39 5.89 2.31 3.30
N TYR A 40 6.62 3.39 2.97
CA TYR A 40 7.17 4.33 3.93
C TYR A 40 6.44 5.66 3.76
N LEU A 41 5.85 6.16 4.85
CA LEU A 41 5.12 7.42 4.83
C LEU A 41 5.70 8.33 5.91
N LYS A 42 6.02 9.55 5.53
CA LYS A 42 6.42 10.57 6.51
C LYS A 42 5.18 11.08 7.23
N LYS A 43 5.34 11.50 8.47
CA LYS A 43 4.25 12.10 9.26
C LYS A 43 3.56 13.18 8.44
N GLY A 44 2.23 13.11 8.36
CA GLY A 44 1.40 14.03 7.61
C GLY A 44 1.16 13.62 6.17
N ALA A 45 1.80 12.56 5.68
CA ALA A 45 1.56 12.08 4.32
C ALA A 45 0.10 11.68 4.16
N LEU A 46 -0.48 12.07 3.03
CA LEU A 46 -1.88 11.79 2.70
C LEU A 46 -1.95 10.90 1.48
N VAL A 47 -2.67 9.79 1.60
CA VAL A 47 -3.11 8.99 0.46
C VAL A 47 -4.55 9.40 0.19
N PRO A 48 -4.81 10.13 -0.91
CA PRO A 48 -6.16 10.66 -1.17
C PRO A 48 -7.21 9.57 -1.35
N MET A 49 -8.47 9.95 -1.16
CA MET A 49 -9.61 9.04 -1.31
C MET A 49 -9.57 8.36 -2.67
N HIS A 50 -9.65 7.03 -2.67
CA HIS A 50 -9.61 6.21 -3.87
C HIS A 50 -10.23 4.84 -3.59
N ASN A 51 -10.49 4.09 -4.64
CA ASN A 51 -10.87 2.69 -4.54
C ASN A 51 -10.17 1.88 -5.63
N HIS A 52 -10.22 0.58 -5.52
CA HIS A 52 -9.63 -0.34 -6.49
C HIS A 52 -10.25 -1.72 -6.35
N GLU A 53 -10.10 -2.51 -7.40
CA GLU A 53 -10.61 -3.88 -7.42
C GLU A 53 -9.93 -4.74 -6.35
N SER A 54 -8.65 -4.54 -6.13
CA SER A 54 -7.90 -5.34 -5.18
C SER A 54 -8.49 -5.25 -3.78
N GLU A 55 -8.68 -6.41 -3.17
CA GLU A 55 -8.83 -6.53 -1.74
C GLU A 55 -7.48 -6.17 -1.11
N GLN A 56 -7.49 -5.49 0.02
CA GLN A 56 -6.25 -5.00 0.63
C GLN A 56 -6.19 -5.37 2.10
N MET A 57 -5.00 -5.80 2.54
CA MET A 57 -4.69 -5.88 3.97
C MET A 57 -3.52 -4.96 4.25
N THR A 58 -3.68 -4.08 5.22
CA THR A 58 -2.66 -3.14 5.64
C THR A 58 -2.17 -3.50 7.03
N TYR A 59 -0.89 -3.85 7.14
CA TYR A 59 -0.25 -4.22 8.39
C TYR A 59 0.76 -3.12 8.78
N VAL A 60 0.48 -2.41 9.86
CA VAL A 60 1.39 -1.36 10.35
C VAL A 60 2.47 -2.00 11.20
N LEU A 61 3.72 -1.87 10.77
CA LEU A 61 4.89 -2.38 11.49
C LEU A 61 5.45 -1.32 12.44
N GLN A 62 5.36 -0.05 12.07
CA GLN A 62 5.87 1.07 12.88
C GLN A 62 5.06 2.31 12.54
N GLY A 63 4.72 3.11 13.54
CA GLY A 63 3.94 4.33 13.35
C GLY A 63 2.45 4.10 13.49
N ALA A 64 1.66 4.90 12.79
CA ALA A 64 0.20 4.81 12.81
C ALA A 64 -0.41 5.47 11.59
N LEU A 65 -1.46 4.86 11.06
CA LEU A 65 -2.25 5.38 9.94
C LEU A 65 -3.68 5.62 10.39
N LYS A 66 -4.24 6.76 9.99
CA LYS A 66 -5.66 7.05 10.19
C LYS A 66 -6.36 6.91 8.84
N PHE A 67 -7.26 5.93 8.75
CA PHE A 67 -8.09 5.72 7.57
C PHE A 67 -9.42 6.42 7.73
N LEU A 68 -9.93 6.96 6.63
CA LEU A 68 -11.30 7.45 6.54
C LEU A 68 -12.04 6.54 5.56
N ILE A 69 -13.04 5.81 6.06
CA ILE A 69 -13.81 4.84 5.28
C ILE A 69 -15.28 4.99 5.67
N ALA A 70 -16.14 5.27 4.67
CA ALA A 70 -17.57 5.44 4.89
C ALA A 70 -17.90 6.44 6.00
N GLY A 71 -17.15 7.52 6.07
CA GLY A 71 -17.35 8.58 7.07
C GLY A 71 -16.82 8.25 8.46
N GLU A 72 -16.21 7.08 8.66
CA GLU A 72 -15.64 6.68 9.94
C GLU A 72 -14.13 6.76 9.90
N GLU A 73 -13.54 7.20 11.02
CA GLU A 73 -12.10 7.21 11.18
C GLU A 73 -11.67 5.93 11.88
N ILE A 74 -10.70 5.23 11.28
CA ILE A 74 -10.12 4.01 11.83
C ILE A 74 -8.62 4.21 11.93
N THR A 75 -8.07 4.18 13.14
CA THR A 75 -6.64 4.29 13.34
C THR A 75 -6.04 2.90 13.46
N VAL A 76 -5.04 2.63 12.62
CA VAL A 76 -4.30 1.36 12.62
C VAL A 76 -2.93 1.64 13.21
N ARG A 77 -2.59 0.96 14.31
CA ARG A 77 -1.35 1.14 15.06
C ARG A 77 -0.41 -0.04 14.86
N GLU A 78 0.78 0.06 15.40
CA GLU A 78 1.76 -1.02 15.34
C GLU A 78 1.15 -2.36 15.74
N GLY A 79 1.38 -3.38 14.92
CA GLY A 79 0.89 -4.73 15.17
C GLY A 79 -0.55 -4.98 14.76
N GLU A 80 -1.23 -3.97 14.23
CA GLU A 80 -2.62 -4.10 13.81
C GLU A 80 -2.72 -4.25 12.29
N VAL A 81 -3.76 -4.95 11.85
CA VAL A 81 -4.03 -5.18 10.44
C VAL A 81 -5.45 -4.71 10.11
N LEU A 82 -5.57 -3.88 9.08
CA LEU A 82 -6.86 -3.44 8.56
C LEU A 82 -7.16 -4.17 7.27
N HIS A 83 -8.36 -4.75 7.17
CA HIS A 83 -8.84 -5.36 5.94
C HIS A 83 -9.79 -4.41 5.23
N ILE A 84 -9.52 -4.13 3.96
CA ILE A 84 -10.36 -3.28 3.11
C ILE A 84 -10.87 -4.14 1.96
N PRO A 85 -12.19 -4.39 1.87
CA PRO A 85 -12.75 -5.17 0.75
C PRO A 85 -12.60 -4.46 -0.59
N SER A 86 -12.77 -5.23 -1.68
CA SER A 86 -12.75 -4.70 -3.04
C SER A 86 -13.70 -3.51 -3.19
N TRP A 87 -13.24 -2.48 -3.89
CA TRP A 87 -14.01 -1.29 -4.29
C TRP A 87 -14.46 -0.39 -3.15
N VAL A 88 -14.10 -0.67 -1.91
CA VAL A 88 -14.44 0.21 -0.78
C VAL A 88 -13.53 1.43 -0.81
N GLU A 89 -14.12 2.62 -0.89
CA GLU A 89 -13.37 3.87 -0.91
C GLU A 89 -12.67 4.10 0.43
N HIS A 90 -11.43 4.53 0.36
CA HIS A 90 -10.64 4.80 1.55
C HIS A 90 -9.59 5.87 1.29
N GLN A 91 -9.23 6.55 2.36
CA GLN A 91 -8.20 7.57 2.43
C GLN A 91 -7.35 7.28 3.66
N ALA A 92 -6.07 7.59 3.60
CA ALA A 92 -5.19 7.37 4.75
C ALA A 92 -4.31 8.60 5.00
N GLU A 93 -4.05 8.86 6.27
CA GLU A 93 -3.11 9.89 6.71
C GLU A 93 -2.12 9.28 7.69
N ALA A 94 -0.83 9.53 7.49
CA ALA A 94 0.18 9.08 8.43
C ALA A 94 0.21 10.00 9.65
N LEU A 95 -0.09 9.45 10.81
CA LEU A 95 -0.10 10.21 12.08
C LEU A 95 1.31 10.39 12.63
N ASP A 96 2.25 9.56 12.17
CA ASP A 96 3.65 9.60 12.51
C ASP A 96 4.42 9.04 11.30
N ASP A 97 5.75 9.06 11.34
CA ASP A 97 6.54 8.34 10.35
C ASP A 97 6.15 6.88 10.43
N THR A 98 5.72 6.32 9.31
CA THR A 98 5.07 5.00 9.28
C THR A 98 5.74 4.08 8.29
N PHE A 99 5.93 2.84 8.71
CA PHE A 99 6.35 1.74 7.86
C PHE A 99 5.28 0.66 7.93
N GLU A 100 4.73 0.31 6.76
CA GLU A 100 3.64 -0.65 6.66
C GLU A 100 3.83 -1.63 5.52
N LEU A 101 3.13 -2.76 5.59
CA LEU A 101 3.00 -3.72 4.51
C LEU A 101 1.57 -3.69 3.99
N ASP A 102 1.41 -3.58 2.67
CA ASP A 102 0.12 -3.76 2.01
C ASP A 102 0.15 -5.05 1.20
N LEU A 103 -0.86 -5.88 1.39
CA LEU A 103 -1.10 -7.07 0.56
C LEU A 103 -2.33 -6.79 -0.30
N PHE A 104 -2.18 -6.95 -1.62
CA PHE A 104 -3.26 -6.76 -2.59
C PHE A 104 -3.54 -8.04 -3.36
N ALA A 105 -4.82 -8.34 -3.57
CA ALA A 105 -5.27 -9.42 -4.45
C ALA A 105 -6.58 -9.01 -5.12
N PRO A 106 -6.66 -8.98 -6.46
CA PRO A 106 -5.58 -9.19 -7.42
C PRO A 106 -4.52 -8.09 -7.36
N ILE A 107 -3.47 -8.24 -8.14
CA ILE A 107 -2.36 -7.29 -8.15
C ILE A 107 -2.81 -5.90 -8.57
N ARG A 108 -2.08 -4.88 -8.12
CA ARG A 108 -2.30 -3.48 -8.50
C ARG A 108 -1.56 -3.19 -9.80
N GLN A 109 -2.21 -3.48 -10.92
CA GLN A 109 -1.61 -3.23 -12.24
C GLN A 109 -1.30 -1.74 -12.44
N ASP A 110 -2.13 -0.85 -11.88
CA ASP A 110 -1.90 0.60 -11.95
C ASP A 110 -0.58 1.02 -11.28
N TRP A 111 -0.17 0.31 -10.22
CA TRP A 111 1.12 0.58 -9.58
C TRP A 111 2.28 0.12 -10.46
N LEU A 112 2.13 -1.03 -11.14
CA LEU A 112 3.17 -1.53 -12.04
C LEU A 112 3.28 -0.68 -13.30
N ASP A 113 2.16 -0.11 -13.76
CA ASP A 113 2.10 0.72 -14.96
C ASP A 113 2.34 2.21 -14.66
N HIS A 114 2.50 2.57 -13.38
CA HIS A 114 2.66 3.96 -12.94
C HIS A 114 1.49 4.85 -13.36
N THR A 115 0.27 4.30 -13.30
CA THR A 115 -0.97 5.03 -13.63
C THR A 115 -1.80 5.38 -12.38
N ASP A 116 -1.22 5.23 -11.19
CA ASP A 116 -1.85 5.51 -9.91
C ASP A 116 -1.77 7.02 -9.56
N ALA A 117 -2.34 7.84 -10.43
CA ALA A 117 -2.22 9.30 -10.35
C ALA A 117 -2.93 9.91 -9.13
N TYR A 118 -3.80 9.16 -8.45
CA TYR A 118 -4.52 9.68 -7.29
C TYR A 118 -3.61 10.15 -6.16
N PHE A 119 -2.38 9.62 -6.07
CA PHE A 119 -1.40 10.07 -5.07
C PHE A 119 -1.06 11.56 -5.21
N HIS A 120 -1.27 12.14 -6.38
CA HIS A 120 -0.95 13.54 -6.67
C HIS A 120 -2.17 14.45 -6.64
N ARG A 121 -3.33 13.96 -6.22
CA ARG A 121 -4.53 14.79 -6.04
C ARG A 121 -4.36 15.73 -4.86
N LYS A 122 -4.92 16.89 -4.99
CA LYS A 122 -4.91 17.89 -3.92
C LYS A 122 -6.25 17.99 -3.24
#